data_2ab841b22fd3411f5d35fbee8b2dfdbd
#
_entry.id   2ab841b22fd3411f5d35fbee8b2dfdbd
#
_cell.length_a   1.000
_cell.length_b   1.000
_cell.length_c   1.000
_cell.angle_alpha   90.00
_cell.angle_beta   90.00
_cell.angle_gamma   90.00
#
_symmetry.space_group_name_H-M   'P 1'
#
loop_
_entity.id
_entity.type
_entity.pdbx_description
1 polymer ?
#
loop_
_entity_poly.entity_id
_entity_poly.type
_entity_poly.pdbx_seq_one_letter_code
_entity_poly.pdbx_strand_id
1 'polypeptide(L)'
;MPKKTQFKLNIGLSSILLIFVVLCLVSFAILSLVSANADKKLSLKMLERSTIYYDACNQFETDCAKLYNILSNTYSESTDEASYFKTLGQSQKTYVYTLSDLQTLEIIVEFLYPKVPTDALYRITSRKVVTDDTIEYDTHLNVIP
;
A
#
# COMPACT_ATOMS: atom_id res chain seq x y z
N MET A 1 13.84 -70.70 37.09
CA MET A 1 14.95 -69.81 36.72
C MET A 1 14.47 -68.84 35.65
N PRO A 2 14.39 -67.52 35.92
CA PRO A 2 13.98 -66.56 34.92
C PRO A 2 15.13 -66.26 33.96
N LYS A 3 14.94 -66.44 32.66
CA LYS A 3 15.87 -66.03 31.59
C LYS A 3 15.99 -64.50 31.58
N LYS A 4 17.14 -63.97 31.94
CA LYS A 4 17.48 -62.57 31.70
C LYS A 4 17.59 -62.32 30.19
N THR A 5 16.62 -61.68 29.59
CA THR A 5 16.71 -61.12 28.27
C THR A 5 17.69 -59.95 28.31
N GLN A 6 18.90 -60.18 27.82
CA GLN A 6 19.85 -59.09 27.62
C GLN A 6 19.38 -58.27 26.43
N PHE A 7 18.88 -57.07 26.71
CA PHE A 7 18.69 -56.02 25.72
C PHE A 7 20.07 -55.62 25.18
N LYS A 8 20.48 -56.20 24.04
CA LYS A 8 21.62 -55.67 23.29
C LYS A 8 21.16 -54.34 22.71
N LEU A 9 21.50 -53.23 23.36
CA LEU A 9 21.38 -51.92 22.79
C LEU A 9 22.21 -51.89 21.51
N ASN A 10 21.52 -51.86 20.36
CA ASN A 10 22.15 -51.66 19.05
C ASN A 10 22.66 -50.21 19.00
N ILE A 11 23.91 -49.99 19.37
CA ILE A 11 24.59 -48.68 19.38
C ILE A 11 24.46 -48.00 18.01
N GLY A 12 24.45 -48.75 16.92
CA GLY A 12 24.25 -48.21 15.56
C GLY A 12 22.88 -47.61 15.34
N LEU A 13 21.80 -48.20 15.86
CA LEU A 13 20.43 -47.69 15.68
C LEU A 13 20.22 -46.39 16.46
N SER A 14 20.79 -46.28 17.64
CA SER A 14 20.75 -45.03 18.45
C SER A 14 21.50 -43.89 17.77
N SER A 15 22.64 -44.17 17.14
CA SER A 15 23.41 -43.17 16.38
C SER A 15 22.66 -42.67 15.15
N ILE A 16 22.00 -43.55 14.39
CA ILE A 16 21.21 -43.17 13.22
C ILE A 16 20.02 -42.28 13.64
N LEU A 17 19.34 -42.64 14.74
CA LEU A 17 18.22 -41.85 15.25
C LEU A 17 18.66 -40.45 15.68
N LEU A 18 19.83 -40.35 16.35
CA LEU A 18 20.38 -39.05 16.74
C LEU A 18 20.71 -38.18 15.53
N ILE A 19 21.36 -38.74 14.52
CA ILE A 19 21.66 -38.03 13.25
C ILE A 19 20.36 -37.54 12.59
N PHE A 20 19.34 -38.38 12.56
CA PHE A 20 18.03 -38.00 11.98
C PHE A 20 17.40 -36.83 12.74
N VAL A 21 17.38 -36.84 14.05
CA VAL A 21 16.86 -35.74 14.88
C VAL A 21 17.63 -34.46 14.63
N VAL A 22 18.95 -34.50 14.54
CA VAL A 22 19.79 -33.33 14.27
C VAL A 22 19.48 -32.77 12.88
N LEU A 23 19.35 -33.64 11.86
CA LEU A 23 18.97 -33.20 10.49
C LEU A 23 17.58 -32.52 10.45
N CYS A 24 16.61 -33.07 11.19
CA CYS A 24 15.28 -32.44 11.30
C CYS A 24 15.39 -31.06 11.95
N LEU A 25 16.12 -30.91 13.05
CA LEU A 25 16.29 -29.61 13.73
C LEU A 25 16.96 -28.58 12.84
N VAL A 26 18.02 -28.97 12.10
CA VAL A 26 18.69 -28.09 11.13
C VAL A 26 17.74 -27.66 10.02
N SER A 27 16.95 -28.62 9.47
CA SER A 27 15.97 -28.31 8.42
C SER A 27 14.92 -27.31 8.89
N PHE A 28 14.38 -27.46 10.10
CA PHE A 28 13.45 -26.50 10.69
C PHE A 28 14.09 -25.12 10.94
N ALA A 29 15.33 -25.08 11.38
CA ALA A 29 16.05 -23.84 11.59
C ALA A 29 16.24 -23.06 10.29
N ILE A 30 16.64 -23.75 9.20
CA ILE A 30 16.80 -23.15 7.88
C ILE A 30 15.45 -22.61 7.35
N LEU A 31 14.38 -23.42 7.44
CA LEU A 31 13.06 -23.04 6.98
C LEU A 31 12.55 -21.81 7.75
N SER A 32 12.72 -21.78 9.05
CA SER A 32 12.35 -20.64 9.89
C SER A 32 13.10 -19.37 9.50
N LEU A 33 14.40 -19.45 9.22
CA LEU A 33 15.21 -18.32 8.80
C LEU A 33 14.76 -17.77 7.43
N VAL A 34 14.48 -18.67 6.47
CA VAL A 34 14.00 -18.29 5.14
C VAL A 34 12.65 -17.60 5.24
N SER A 35 11.72 -18.15 6.02
CA SER A 35 10.41 -17.55 6.26
C SER A 35 10.54 -16.17 6.89
N ALA A 36 11.32 -16.02 7.95
CA ALA A 36 11.54 -14.74 8.62
C ALA A 36 12.13 -13.66 7.69
N ASN A 37 13.04 -14.05 6.79
CA ASN A 37 13.59 -13.12 5.80
C ASN A 37 12.56 -12.71 4.74
N ALA A 38 11.69 -13.64 4.31
CA ALA A 38 10.60 -13.32 3.38
C ALA A 38 9.59 -12.36 4.02
N ASP A 39 9.19 -12.60 5.26
CA ASP A 39 8.28 -11.76 6.03
C ASP A 39 8.85 -10.35 6.24
N LYS A 40 10.15 -10.27 6.56
CA LYS A 40 10.85 -8.98 6.68
C LYS A 40 10.81 -8.19 5.37
N LYS A 41 11.10 -8.82 4.23
CA LYS A 41 11.05 -8.16 2.92
C LYS A 41 9.64 -7.66 2.58
N LEU A 42 8.62 -8.47 2.88
CA LEU A 42 7.23 -8.08 2.67
C LEU A 42 6.84 -6.90 3.55
N SER A 43 7.19 -6.95 4.83
CA SER A 43 6.94 -5.86 5.78
C SER A 43 7.59 -4.55 5.34
N LEU A 44 8.84 -4.58 4.87
CA LEU A 44 9.53 -3.39 4.35
C LEU A 44 8.83 -2.81 3.12
N LYS A 45 8.38 -3.66 2.18
CA LYS A 45 7.62 -3.20 1.01
C LYS A 45 6.27 -2.59 1.39
N MET A 46 5.59 -3.15 2.39
CA MET A 46 4.33 -2.59 2.88
C MET A 46 4.56 -1.22 3.55
N LEU A 47 5.62 -1.09 4.33
CA LEU A 47 6.00 0.17 4.96
C LEU A 47 6.30 1.24 3.90
N GLU A 48 7.12 0.92 2.90
CA GLU A 48 7.45 1.82 1.80
C GLU A 48 6.20 2.31 1.06
N ARG A 49 5.30 1.40 0.67
CA ARG A 49 4.03 1.76 0.03
C ARG A 49 3.16 2.64 0.90
N SER A 50 3.09 2.33 2.19
CA SER A 50 2.34 3.13 3.15
C SER A 50 2.93 4.53 3.26
N THR A 51 4.24 4.66 3.34
CA THR A 51 4.94 5.95 3.42
C THR A 51 4.64 6.79 2.18
N ILE A 52 4.81 6.24 0.98
CA ILE A 52 4.53 6.94 -0.29
C ILE A 52 3.06 7.41 -0.35
N TYR A 53 2.13 6.56 0.07
CA TYR A 53 0.71 6.94 0.10
C TYR A 53 0.43 8.10 1.06
N TYR A 54 1.00 8.07 2.27
CA TYR A 54 0.82 9.16 3.23
C TYR A 54 1.52 10.44 2.81
N ASP A 55 2.67 10.34 2.13
CA ASP A 55 3.36 11.51 1.56
C ASP A 55 2.51 12.16 0.46
N ALA A 56 1.88 11.37 -0.41
CA ALA A 56 0.92 11.88 -1.39
C ALA A 56 -0.29 12.56 -0.72
N CYS A 57 -0.79 12.00 0.39
CA CYS A 57 -1.85 12.61 1.16
C CYS A 57 -1.43 13.94 1.79
N ASN A 58 -0.22 14.03 2.34
CA ASN A 58 0.32 15.27 2.91
C ASN A 58 0.53 16.36 1.84
N GLN A 59 0.96 15.97 0.64
CA GLN A 59 1.04 16.87 -0.50
C GLN A 59 -0.35 17.41 -0.87
N PHE A 60 -1.35 16.53 -0.94
CA PHE A 60 -2.73 16.93 -1.18
C PHE A 60 -3.25 17.91 -0.13
N GLU A 61 -3.01 17.68 1.16
CA GLU A 61 -3.40 18.62 2.23
C GLU A 61 -2.74 20.00 2.05
N THR A 62 -1.48 20.02 1.65
CA THR A 62 -0.77 21.27 1.31
C THR A 62 -1.41 21.98 0.13
N ASP A 63 -1.80 21.26 -0.91
CA ASP A 63 -2.47 21.82 -2.08
C ASP A 63 -3.91 22.23 -1.78
N CYS A 64 -4.61 21.54 -0.86
CA CYS A 64 -5.90 21.98 -0.33
C CYS A 64 -5.81 23.31 0.41
N ALA A 65 -4.75 23.52 1.21
CA ALA A 65 -4.55 24.80 1.90
C ALA A 65 -4.35 25.96 0.90
N LYS A 66 -3.60 25.72 -0.19
CA LYS A 66 -3.44 26.71 -1.27
C LYS A 66 -4.78 26.95 -2.00
N LEU A 67 -5.50 25.86 -2.31
CA LEU A 67 -6.81 25.93 -2.95
C LEU A 67 -7.78 26.75 -2.09
N TYR A 68 -7.84 26.47 -0.80
CA TYR A 68 -8.70 27.21 0.13
C TYR A 68 -8.44 28.72 0.07
N ASN A 69 -7.18 29.14 0.07
CA ASN A 69 -6.81 30.55 -0.03
C ASN A 69 -7.29 31.17 -1.36
N ILE A 70 -7.15 30.44 -2.48
CA ILE A 70 -7.62 30.91 -3.78
C ILE A 70 -9.15 31.05 -3.77
N LEU A 71 -9.88 30.03 -3.30
CA LEU A 71 -11.34 30.05 -3.26
C LEU A 71 -11.87 31.14 -2.31
N SER A 72 -11.24 31.32 -1.15
CA SER A 72 -11.60 32.36 -0.17
C SER A 72 -11.39 33.76 -0.71
N ASN A 73 -10.27 34.02 -1.40
CA ASN A 73 -10.01 35.32 -2.02
C ASN A 73 -11.01 35.59 -3.15
N THR A 74 -11.22 34.60 -4.04
CA THR A 74 -12.19 34.72 -5.13
C THR A 74 -13.61 34.94 -4.61
N TYR A 75 -14.00 34.28 -3.51
CA TYR A 75 -15.29 34.49 -2.87
C TYR A 75 -15.42 35.93 -2.34
N SER A 76 -14.38 36.47 -1.70
CA SER A 76 -14.39 37.85 -1.17
C SER A 76 -14.51 38.92 -2.27
N GLU A 77 -13.98 38.64 -3.47
CA GLU A 77 -13.97 39.53 -4.61
C GLU A 77 -15.23 39.39 -5.49
N SER A 78 -15.98 38.28 -5.30
CA SER A 78 -17.16 37.98 -6.13
C SER A 78 -18.44 38.57 -5.52
N THR A 79 -19.30 39.12 -6.36
CA THR A 79 -20.58 39.68 -5.93
C THR A 79 -21.71 38.64 -5.92
N ASP A 80 -21.59 37.61 -6.76
CA ASP A 80 -22.57 36.55 -6.94
C ASP A 80 -21.92 35.21 -7.38
N GLU A 81 -22.69 34.14 -7.35
CA GLU A 81 -22.24 32.79 -7.71
C GLU A 81 -21.74 32.71 -9.17
N ALA A 82 -22.38 33.44 -10.09
CA ALA A 82 -22.01 33.42 -11.51
C ALA A 82 -20.63 34.08 -11.73
N SER A 83 -20.33 35.18 -11.04
CA SER A 83 -19.03 35.86 -11.11
C SER A 83 -17.94 35.02 -10.45
N TYR A 84 -18.24 34.31 -9.34
CA TYR A 84 -17.36 33.43 -8.67
C TYR A 84 -16.84 32.29 -9.57
N PHE A 85 -17.74 31.49 -10.16
CA PHE A 85 -17.38 30.43 -11.08
C PHE A 85 -16.76 30.92 -12.39
N LYS A 86 -17.15 32.09 -12.86
CA LYS A 86 -16.53 32.73 -14.03
C LYS A 86 -15.06 33.07 -13.79
N THR A 87 -14.73 33.58 -12.60
CA THR A 87 -13.36 33.91 -12.21
C THR A 87 -12.51 32.66 -12.00
N LEU A 88 -13.07 31.58 -11.42
CA LEU A 88 -12.39 30.32 -11.24
C LEU A 88 -12.17 29.54 -12.56
N GLY A 89 -13.02 29.78 -13.58
CA GLY A 89 -12.95 29.13 -14.88
C GLY A 89 -13.28 27.63 -14.88
N GLN A 90 -13.50 27.03 -13.71
CA GLN A 90 -13.81 25.61 -13.52
C GLN A 90 -14.59 25.39 -12.23
N SER A 91 -15.41 24.34 -12.19
CA SER A 91 -16.19 23.95 -11.00
C SER A 91 -15.56 22.80 -10.21
N GLN A 92 -14.54 22.16 -10.77
CA GLN A 92 -13.85 21.04 -10.13
C GLN A 92 -12.38 21.01 -10.54
N LYS A 93 -11.55 20.39 -9.70
CA LYS A 93 -10.14 20.17 -9.98
C LYS A 93 -9.73 18.74 -9.59
N THR A 94 -8.98 18.11 -10.47
CA THR A 94 -8.39 16.79 -10.21
C THR A 94 -6.93 16.94 -9.82
N TYR A 95 -6.55 16.30 -8.72
CA TYR A 95 -5.18 16.17 -8.27
C TYR A 95 -4.72 14.74 -8.50
N VAL A 96 -3.52 14.57 -9.05
CA VAL A 96 -2.92 13.27 -9.35
C VAL A 96 -1.54 13.20 -8.73
N TYR A 97 -1.32 12.21 -7.86
CA TYR A 97 -0.02 11.96 -7.20
C TYR A 97 0.46 10.57 -7.55
N THR A 98 1.70 10.46 -8.00
CA THR A 98 2.32 9.17 -8.35
C THR A 98 2.66 8.40 -7.08
N LEU A 99 2.17 7.16 -6.96
CA LEU A 99 2.50 6.25 -5.87
C LEU A 99 3.56 5.22 -6.27
N SER A 100 3.55 4.82 -7.55
CA SER A 100 4.53 3.91 -8.15
C SER A 100 4.47 4.04 -9.66
N ASP A 101 5.31 3.29 -10.39
CA ASP A 101 5.30 3.27 -11.86
C ASP A 101 3.94 2.90 -12.46
N LEU A 102 3.11 2.19 -11.68
CA LEU A 102 1.83 1.64 -12.13
C LEU A 102 0.63 2.17 -11.34
N GLN A 103 0.83 3.01 -10.34
CA GLN A 103 -0.24 3.45 -9.45
C GLN A 103 -0.17 4.95 -9.21
N THR A 104 -1.33 5.60 -9.31
CA THR A 104 -1.52 7.01 -8.98
C THR A 104 -2.67 7.18 -7.99
N LEU A 105 -2.55 8.15 -7.10
CA LEU A 105 -3.65 8.61 -6.26
C LEU A 105 -4.36 9.76 -6.98
N GLU A 106 -5.61 9.55 -7.36
CA GLU A 106 -6.46 10.55 -7.99
C GLU A 106 -7.49 11.07 -7.00
N ILE A 107 -7.53 12.39 -6.84
CA ILE A 107 -8.46 13.08 -5.93
C ILE A 107 -9.19 14.16 -6.70
N ILE A 108 -10.51 14.11 -6.70
CA ILE A 108 -11.38 15.08 -7.35
C ILE A 108 -12.01 15.97 -6.29
N VAL A 109 -11.82 17.26 -6.46
CA VAL A 109 -12.33 18.29 -5.57
C VAL A 109 -13.32 19.17 -6.35
N GLU A 110 -14.54 19.26 -5.86
CA GLU A 110 -15.59 20.11 -6.38
C GLU A 110 -15.59 21.44 -5.61
N PHE A 111 -15.70 22.56 -6.32
CA PHE A 111 -15.79 23.89 -5.74
C PHE A 111 -17.23 24.22 -5.42
N LEU A 112 -17.45 24.83 -4.28
CA LEU A 112 -18.77 25.21 -3.79
C LEU A 112 -18.83 26.73 -3.63
N TYR A 113 -19.99 27.31 -3.92
CA TYR A 113 -20.28 28.69 -3.57
C TYR A 113 -20.96 28.72 -2.20
N PRO A 114 -20.31 29.27 -1.14
CA PRO A 114 -20.90 29.30 0.19
C PRO A 114 -22.08 30.25 0.26
N LYS A 115 -23.19 29.77 0.83
CA LYS A 115 -24.38 30.63 1.08
C LYS A 115 -24.24 31.43 2.37
N VAL A 116 -23.45 30.92 3.28
CA VAL A 116 -23.09 31.55 4.57
C VAL A 116 -21.56 31.50 4.72
N PRO A 117 -20.94 32.50 5.35
CA PRO A 117 -19.48 32.56 5.49
C PRO A 117 -18.83 31.35 6.18
N THR A 118 -19.63 30.54 6.86
CA THR A 118 -19.19 29.31 7.55
C THR A 118 -19.29 28.04 6.70
N ASP A 119 -19.86 28.13 5.52
CA ASP A 119 -20.01 26.97 4.63
C ASP A 119 -18.66 26.57 4.01
N ALA A 120 -18.55 25.31 3.63
CA ALA A 120 -17.37 24.79 2.96
C ALA A 120 -17.22 25.39 1.56
N LEU A 121 -16.02 25.78 1.19
CA LEU A 121 -15.67 26.29 -0.14
C LEU A 121 -15.44 25.19 -1.17
N TYR A 122 -15.16 23.98 -0.71
CA TYR A 122 -14.94 22.81 -1.57
C TYR A 122 -15.37 21.52 -0.90
N ARG A 123 -15.56 20.48 -1.72
CA ARG A 123 -15.88 19.14 -1.29
C ARG A 123 -15.03 18.11 -2.07
N ILE A 124 -14.48 17.13 -1.38
CA ILE A 124 -13.81 16.00 -2.02
C ILE A 124 -14.90 15.03 -2.50
N THR A 125 -15.02 14.85 -3.80
CA THR A 125 -16.05 13.98 -4.41
C THR A 125 -15.52 12.60 -4.72
N SER A 126 -14.22 12.46 -4.96
CA SER A 126 -13.59 11.17 -5.23
C SER A 126 -12.17 11.14 -4.67
N ARG A 127 -11.78 9.99 -4.11
CA ARG A 127 -10.41 9.69 -3.71
C ARG A 127 -10.16 8.21 -3.99
N LYS A 128 -9.36 7.92 -5.01
CA LYS A 128 -9.11 6.56 -5.45
C LYS A 128 -7.66 6.36 -5.86
N VAL A 129 -7.15 5.15 -5.68
CA VAL A 129 -5.91 4.71 -6.30
C VAL A 129 -6.26 4.11 -7.65
N VAL A 130 -5.69 4.65 -8.71
CA VAL A 130 -5.82 4.16 -10.08
C VAL A 130 -4.57 3.36 -10.42
N THR A 131 -4.77 2.16 -10.94
CA THR A 131 -3.68 1.33 -11.45
C THR A 131 -3.67 1.43 -12.98
N ASP A 132 -2.52 1.65 -13.56
CA ASP A 132 -2.35 1.63 -15.00
C ASP A 132 -2.34 0.17 -15.47
N ASP A 133 -3.42 -0.23 -16.18
CA ASP A 133 -3.62 -1.59 -16.68
C ASP A 133 -2.85 -1.86 -17.99
N THR A 134 -1.85 -1.02 -18.34
CA THR A 134 -1.04 -1.21 -19.56
C THR A 134 -0.05 -2.38 -19.48
N ILE A 135 -0.08 -3.17 -18.42
CA ILE A 135 0.68 -4.41 -18.37
C ILE A 135 0.00 -5.43 -19.31
N GLU A 136 0.50 -5.57 -20.52
CA GLU A 136 0.26 -6.76 -21.32
C GLU A 136 0.82 -7.96 -20.54
N TYR A 137 -0.07 -8.71 -19.92
CA TYR A 137 0.30 -10.02 -19.37
C TYR A 137 0.70 -10.90 -20.55
N ASP A 138 1.98 -11.28 -20.59
CA ASP A 138 2.43 -12.31 -21.52
C ASP A 138 1.69 -13.62 -21.17
N THR A 139 0.60 -13.88 -21.89
CA THR A 139 -0.21 -15.09 -21.73
C THR A 139 0.40 -16.30 -22.43
N HIS A 140 1.56 -16.15 -23.05
CA HIS A 140 2.31 -17.25 -23.64
C HIS A 140 3.05 -18.03 -22.54
N LEU A 141 2.32 -18.92 -21.88
CA LEU A 141 2.94 -20.02 -21.14
C LEU A 141 3.72 -20.87 -22.17
N ASN A 142 5.03 -20.66 -22.25
CA ASN A 142 5.93 -21.60 -22.92
C ASN A 142 5.89 -22.92 -22.14
N VAL A 143 4.95 -23.76 -22.49
CA VAL A 143 4.94 -25.17 -22.06
C VAL A 143 6.07 -25.85 -22.83
N ILE A 144 7.19 -26.04 -22.13
CA ILE A 144 8.31 -26.83 -22.67
C ILE A 144 7.80 -28.27 -22.87
N PRO A 145 7.94 -28.85 -24.05
CA PRO A 145 7.48 -30.21 -24.38
C PRO A 145 8.24 -31.29 -23.59
#